data_ddeec05d7a66ee2067820802b31b37c1
#
_entry.id   ddeec05d7a66ee2067820802b31b37c1
#
_cell.length_a   1.000
_cell.length_b   1.000
_cell.length_c   1.000
_cell.angle_alpha   90.00
_cell.angle_beta   90.00
_cell.angle_gamma   90.00
#
_symmetry.space_group_name_H-M   'P 1'
#
loop_
_entity.id
_entity.type
_entity.pdbx_description
1 polymer ?
#
loop_
_entity_poly.entity_id
_entity_poly.type
_entity_poly.pdbx_seq_one_letter_code
_entity_poly.pdbx_strand_id
1 'polypeptide(L)'
;MIRFNKFGALAQLVEQWPFKPFVTGSNPVRPNLLFYIFIMFVFSLFSNLSFAEYKSVTIQSKNNISLTANLLSSDLNNPAFLIVHGTRGHKGMEIIETLSSRLYEEGYTVLSINLSYGFHNRKDEFLSCDIKHNHNEHESVREIVAWYNYLISKGYDKVNFIGHSRGGFNIMQALSIINNKEIKSFLLAPFIDTYAGTKTYYEEELGIPYELIIKSSENYYLADKYKLINFLFCENVNVSSQTFRSYLNYSRNKLDYPFTFNILELINKFKLWIS
;
A
#
# COMPACT_ATOMS: atom_id res chain seq x y z
N MET A 1 -9.28 -14.23 29.67
CA MET A 1 -9.25 -12.99 30.47
C MET A 1 -7.80 -12.57 30.61
N ILE A 2 -7.25 -11.82 29.65
CA ILE A 2 -5.87 -11.31 29.67
C ILE A 2 -5.98 -9.79 29.66
N ARG A 3 -5.47 -9.17 30.74
CA ARG A 3 -5.46 -7.72 30.93
C ARG A 3 -4.39 -7.10 30.04
N PHE A 4 -4.78 -6.21 29.15
CA PHE A 4 -3.89 -5.22 28.55
C PHE A 4 -3.82 -3.97 29.44
N ASN A 5 -2.71 -3.80 30.14
CA ASN A 5 -2.32 -2.56 30.77
C ASN A 5 -0.83 -2.37 30.47
N LYS A 6 -0.52 -1.48 29.51
CA LYS A 6 0.73 -0.69 29.42
C LYS A 6 0.89 0.01 28.04
N PHE A 7 0.00 0.96 27.74
CA PHE A 7 0.26 1.98 26.71
C PHE A 7 -0.32 3.34 27.14
N GLY A 8 -0.02 3.76 28.37
CA GLY A 8 -0.44 5.04 28.92
C GLY A 8 0.68 5.99 29.27
N ALA A 9 1.90 5.81 28.76
CA ALA A 9 3.05 6.59 29.21
C ALA A 9 3.80 7.38 28.12
N LEU A 10 3.36 7.39 26.87
CA LEU A 10 4.04 8.12 25.77
C LEU A 10 3.33 9.38 25.30
N ALA A 11 2.11 9.65 25.78
CA ALA A 11 1.36 10.86 25.42
C ALA A 11 1.58 12.07 26.33
N GLN A 12 2.37 11.97 27.41
CA GLN A 12 2.58 13.05 28.39
C GLN A 12 3.94 13.75 28.33
N LEU A 13 4.77 13.47 27.33
CA LEU A 13 6.12 14.07 27.26
C LEU A 13 6.24 15.25 26.28
N VAL A 14 5.15 15.72 25.67
CA VAL A 14 5.18 16.83 24.69
C VAL A 14 4.68 18.16 25.25
N GLU A 15 4.11 18.21 26.45
CA GLU A 15 3.44 19.44 26.97
C GLU A 15 4.17 20.25 28.03
N GLN A 16 5.46 20.04 28.28
CA GLN A 16 6.18 20.88 29.27
C GLN A 16 7.56 21.33 28.80
N TRP A 17 7.59 22.22 27.80
CA TRP A 17 8.72 23.13 27.67
C TRP A 17 8.25 24.58 27.81
N PRO A 18 8.50 25.19 28.95
CA PRO A 18 8.28 26.64 29.11
C PRO A 18 9.45 27.36 28.44
N PHE A 19 9.25 27.88 27.24
CA PHE A 19 10.12 28.93 26.74
C PHE A 19 9.94 30.18 27.59
N LYS A 20 10.77 30.34 28.62
CA LYS A 20 10.99 31.66 29.21
C LYS A 20 11.97 32.40 28.29
N PRO A 21 11.64 33.57 27.77
CA PRO A 21 12.61 34.36 27.04
C PRO A 21 13.69 34.83 28.04
N PHE A 22 14.92 34.41 27.80
CA PHE A 22 16.07 35.01 28.47
C PHE A 22 16.22 36.43 27.95
N VAL A 23 15.79 37.40 28.75
CA VAL A 23 16.12 38.81 28.51
C VAL A 23 17.54 39.00 29.04
N THR A 24 18.52 38.82 28.18
CA THR A 24 19.89 39.25 28.44
C THR A 24 20.03 40.70 28.01
N GLY A 25 20.60 41.51 28.88
CA GLY A 25 20.83 42.93 28.69
C GLY A 25 21.59 43.23 27.38
N SER A 26 21.42 44.44 26.92
CA SER A 26 21.75 45.02 25.63
C SER A 26 23.26 45.17 25.34
N ASN A 27 24.04 44.11 25.42
CA ASN A 27 25.38 44.08 24.85
C ASN A 27 25.45 43.01 23.74
N PRO A 28 25.65 43.35 22.49
CA PRO A 28 25.81 42.36 21.42
C PRO A 28 27.14 41.64 21.63
N VAL A 29 27.06 40.42 22.17
CA VAL A 29 28.22 39.51 22.20
C VAL A 29 28.56 39.21 20.75
N ARG A 30 29.65 39.73 20.23
CA ARG A 30 30.18 39.32 18.94
C ARG A 30 30.56 37.83 19.06
N PRO A 31 29.92 36.93 18.32
CA PRO A 31 30.32 35.53 18.33
C PRO A 31 31.74 35.45 17.83
N ASN A 32 32.62 34.77 18.59
CA ASN A 32 34.02 34.67 18.21
C ASN A 32 34.15 33.75 16.95
N LEU A 33 35.25 33.88 16.24
CA LEU A 33 35.54 33.11 15.05
C LEU A 33 35.40 31.58 15.23
N LEU A 34 35.72 31.10 16.42
CA LEU A 34 35.60 29.68 16.80
C LEU A 34 34.15 29.17 16.79
N PHE A 35 33.20 30.04 17.19
CA PHE A 35 31.78 29.69 17.14
C PHE A 35 31.27 29.54 15.69
N TYR A 36 31.71 30.40 14.77
CA TYR A 36 31.38 30.24 13.34
C TYR A 36 32.06 29.00 12.75
N ILE A 37 33.31 28.72 13.09
CA ILE A 37 33.99 27.50 12.67
C ILE A 37 33.28 26.25 13.19
N PHE A 38 32.83 26.27 14.45
CA PHE A 38 32.05 25.15 15.03
C PHE A 38 30.71 24.95 14.32
N ILE A 39 29.97 26.03 14.04
CA ILE A 39 28.72 25.94 13.28
C ILE A 39 28.98 25.39 11.86
N MET A 40 29.99 25.89 11.16
CA MET A 40 30.35 25.43 9.82
C MET A 40 30.80 23.95 9.84
N PHE A 41 31.50 23.52 10.88
CA PHE A 41 31.89 22.12 11.07
C PHE A 41 30.66 21.23 11.35
N VAL A 42 29.75 21.67 12.23
CA VAL A 42 28.48 20.97 12.46
C VAL A 42 27.65 20.90 11.18
N PHE A 43 27.52 22.00 10.42
CA PHE A 43 26.82 21.99 9.14
C PHE A 43 27.49 21.06 8.11
N SER A 44 28.82 20.96 8.09
CA SER A 44 29.55 20.05 7.21
C SER A 44 29.33 18.58 7.55
N LEU A 45 29.05 18.25 8.81
CA LEU A 45 28.69 16.90 9.24
C LEU A 45 27.28 16.48 8.80
N PHE A 46 26.37 17.46 8.60
CA PHE A 46 25.00 17.21 8.11
C PHE A 46 24.88 17.29 6.58
N SER A 47 25.90 17.74 5.86
CA SER A 47 25.87 17.85 4.39
C SER A 47 25.91 16.53 3.63
N ASN A 48 26.00 15.38 4.31
CA ASN A 48 25.94 14.04 3.71
C ASN A 48 24.60 13.32 3.93
N LEU A 49 23.56 14.02 4.39
CA LEU A 49 22.20 13.50 4.32
C LEU A 49 21.76 13.56 2.83
N SER A 50 22.24 12.59 2.06
CA SER A 50 21.71 12.34 0.73
C SER A 50 20.31 11.78 0.91
N PHE A 51 19.31 12.62 0.72
CA PHE A 51 17.95 12.11 0.56
C PHE A 51 17.92 11.26 -0.70
N ALA A 52 17.50 10.01 -0.56
CA ALA A 52 17.34 9.12 -1.69
C ALA A 52 16.35 9.75 -2.69
N GLU A 53 16.86 10.10 -3.88
CA GLU A 53 16.02 10.66 -4.93
C GLU A 53 15.24 9.54 -5.62
N TYR A 54 13.92 9.60 -5.56
CA TYR A 54 13.05 8.67 -6.26
C TYR A 54 13.09 8.90 -7.75
N LYS A 55 13.40 7.86 -8.52
CA LYS A 55 13.18 7.85 -9.95
C LYS A 55 11.73 7.45 -10.24
N SER A 56 10.96 8.34 -10.84
CA SER A 56 9.63 7.99 -11.34
C SER A 56 9.75 7.03 -12.53
N VAL A 57 8.97 5.94 -12.47
CA VAL A 57 8.93 4.91 -13.52
C VAL A 57 7.49 4.75 -13.99
N THR A 58 7.32 4.58 -15.29
CA THR A 58 6.01 4.31 -15.91
C THR A 58 6.09 3.07 -16.80
N ILE A 59 5.10 2.19 -16.69
CA ILE A 59 4.90 1.05 -17.60
C ILE A 59 3.45 1.05 -18.11
N GLN A 60 3.19 0.31 -19.17
CA GLN A 60 1.83 0.08 -19.65
C GLN A 60 1.29 -1.23 -19.11
N SER A 61 0.07 -1.20 -18.56
CA SER A 61 -0.67 -2.42 -18.23
C SER A 61 -1.13 -3.14 -19.50
N LYS A 62 -1.60 -4.37 -19.33
CA LYS A 62 -2.19 -5.13 -20.46
C LYS A 62 -3.40 -4.43 -21.10
N ASN A 63 -4.10 -3.58 -20.33
CA ASN A 63 -5.26 -2.80 -20.80
C ASN A 63 -4.86 -1.37 -21.25
N ASN A 64 -3.58 -1.15 -21.57
CA ASN A 64 -3.03 0.15 -21.99
C ASN A 64 -3.17 1.28 -20.93
N ILE A 65 -3.36 0.94 -19.66
CA ILE A 65 -3.32 1.93 -18.57
C ILE A 65 -1.86 2.24 -18.24
N SER A 66 -1.50 3.51 -18.21
CA SER A 66 -0.17 3.97 -17.76
C SER A 66 -0.07 3.87 -16.24
N LEU A 67 0.74 2.92 -15.77
CA LEU A 67 1.00 2.66 -14.35
C LEU A 67 2.22 3.44 -13.89
N THR A 68 2.22 3.96 -12.67
CA THR A 68 3.33 4.74 -12.11
C THR A 68 3.90 4.10 -10.85
N ALA A 69 5.21 4.20 -10.68
CA ALA A 69 5.93 3.77 -9.50
C ALA A 69 7.07 4.72 -9.16
N ASN A 70 7.53 4.67 -7.91
CA ASN A 70 8.76 5.30 -7.44
C ASN A 70 9.82 4.21 -7.23
N LEU A 71 10.96 4.38 -7.86
CA LEU A 71 12.10 3.46 -7.79
C LEU A 71 13.26 4.11 -7.04
N LEU A 72 13.73 3.45 -5.99
CA LEU A 72 15.03 3.64 -5.38
C LEU A 72 15.91 2.46 -5.79
N SER A 73 16.86 2.68 -6.68
CA SER A 73 17.69 1.59 -7.20
C SER A 73 19.04 1.49 -6.47
N SER A 74 19.38 0.28 -6.07
CA SER A 74 20.64 -0.11 -5.47
C SER A 74 21.31 -1.21 -6.30
N ASP A 75 22.27 -1.93 -5.73
CA ASP A 75 22.98 -3.01 -6.40
C ASP A 75 22.05 -4.15 -6.82
N LEU A 76 22.22 -4.65 -8.05
CA LEU A 76 21.47 -5.78 -8.60
C LEU A 76 21.71 -7.11 -7.85
N ASN A 77 22.83 -7.23 -7.14
CA ASN A 77 23.12 -8.41 -6.33
C ASN A 77 22.25 -8.51 -5.08
N ASN A 78 21.67 -7.38 -4.64
CA ASN A 78 20.77 -7.33 -3.49
C ASN A 78 19.31 -7.57 -3.93
N PRO A 79 18.49 -8.17 -3.07
CA PRO A 79 17.06 -8.31 -3.36
C PRO A 79 16.37 -6.97 -3.62
N ALA A 80 15.42 -6.96 -4.56
CA ALA A 80 14.49 -5.86 -4.71
C ALA A 80 13.23 -6.08 -3.86
N PHE A 81 12.62 -4.99 -3.40
CA PHE A 81 11.32 -5.00 -2.74
C PHE A 81 10.28 -4.27 -3.58
N LEU A 82 9.16 -4.92 -3.84
CA LEU A 82 7.97 -4.32 -4.42
C LEU A 82 6.98 -4.01 -3.31
N ILE A 83 6.63 -2.72 -3.13
CA ILE A 83 5.75 -2.27 -2.05
C ILE A 83 4.39 -1.85 -2.63
N VAL A 84 3.32 -2.38 -2.02
CA VAL A 84 1.93 -2.14 -2.44
C VAL A 84 1.15 -1.50 -1.29
N HIS A 85 0.53 -0.35 -1.58
CA HIS A 85 -0.29 0.42 -0.64
C HIS A 85 -1.66 -0.22 -0.36
N GLY A 86 -2.34 0.26 0.68
CA GLY A 86 -3.69 -0.18 1.06
C GLY A 86 -4.81 0.41 0.19
N THR A 87 -6.05 0.18 0.63
CA THR A 87 -7.28 0.65 -0.05
C THR A 87 -7.22 2.13 -0.34
N ARG A 88 -7.43 2.52 -1.61
CA ARG A 88 -7.43 3.90 -2.08
C ARG A 88 -6.13 4.67 -1.86
N GLY A 89 -5.13 4.07 -1.22
CA GLY A 89 -3.83 4.68 -0.92
C GLY A 89 -2.98 4.95 -2.16
N HIS A 90 -1.74 5.38 -1.97
CA HIS A 90 -0.78 5.71 -3.02
C HIS A 90 0.65 5.42 -2.56
N LYS A 91 1.59 5.41 -3.50
CA LYS A 91 3.01 5.11 -3.24
C LYS A 91 3.73 6.17 -2.39
N GLY A 92 3.19 7.40 -2.31
CA GLY A 92 3.70 8.50 -1.48
C GLY A 92 3.07 8.58 -0.08
N MET A 93 2.39 7.53 0.43
CA MET A 93 1.95 7.50 1.82
C MET A 93 3.15 7.40 2.75
N GLU A 94 3.10 8.08 3.91
CA GLU A 94 4.17 8.11 4.91
C GLU A 94 4.72 6.72 5.26
N ILE A 95 3.84 5.74 5.50
CA ILE A 95 4.24 4.36 5.77
C ILE A 95 5.02 3.74 4.60
N ILE A 96 4.62 4.02 3.36
CA ILE A 96 5.26 3.49 2.16
C ILE A 96 6.61 4.16 1.95
N GLU A 97 6.68 5.49 2.08
CA GLU A 97 7.93 6.25 1.94
C GLU A 97 8.94 5.90 3.02
N THR A 98 8.50 5.78 4.28
CA THR A 98 9.37 5.39 5.40
C THR A 98 9.96 4.00 5.18
N LEU A 99 9.15 3.01 4.81
CA LEU A 99 9.62 1.67 4.49
C LEU A 99 10.59 1.67 3.30
N SER A 100 10.25 2.44 2.26
CA SER A 100 11.09 2.54 1.06
C SER A 100 12.46 3.12 1.37
N SER A 101 12.51 4.21 2.13
CA SER A 101 13.76 4.87 2.51
C SER A 101 14.61 3.96 3.39
N ARG A 102 14.02 3.31 4.40
CA ARG A 102 14.75 2.40 5.30
C ARG A 102 15.32 1.19 4.58
N LEU A 103 14.57 0.56 3.71
CA LEU A 103 15.08 -0.56 2.91
C LEU A 103 16.19 -0.12 1.96
N TYR A 104 16.07 1.07 1.38
CA TYR A 104 17.11 1.62 0.51
C TYR A 104 18.39 1.95 1.29
N GLU A 105 18.30 2.52 2.50
CA GLU A 105 19.43 2.75 3.41
C GLU A 105 20.17 1.44 3.76
N GLU A 106 19.44 0.32 3.84
CA GLU A 106 20.01 -1.03 4.02
C GLU A 106 20.55 -1.65 2.72
N GLY A 107 20.58 -0.90 1.62
CA GLY A 107 21.15 -1.32 0.34
C GLY A 107 20.23 -2.12 -0.57
N TYR A 108 18.93 -2.17 -0.29
CA TYR A 108 17.97 -2.84 -1.16
C TYR A 108 17.42 -1.91 -2.24
N THR A 109 17.10 -2.45 -3.39
CA THR A 109 16.27 -1.75 -4.38
C THR A 109 14.81 -1.78 -3.93
N VAL A 110 14.12 -0.65 -4.06
CA VAL A 110 12.70 -0.54 -3.68
C VAL A 110 11.87 0.06 -4.80
N LEU A 111 10.81 -0.62 -5.17
CA LEU A 111 9.79 -0.16 -6.10
C LEU A 111 8.46 -0.02 -5.40
N SER A 112 8.03 1.18 -5.08
CA SER A 112 6.69 1.46 -4.55
C SER A 112 5.75 1.84 -5.68
N ILE A 113 4.61 1.15 -5.78
CA ILE A 113 3.69 1.27 -6.92
C ILE A 113 2.39 1.99 -6.55
N ASN A 114 1.79 2.66 -7.54
CA ASN A 114 0.38 3.04 -7.49
C ASN A 114 -0.46 1.97 -8.19
N LEU A 115 -1.48 1.43 -7.50
CA LEU A 115 -2.55 0.69 -8.15
C LEU A 115 -3.43 1.68 -8.91
N SER A 116 -3.72 1.40 -10.18
CA SER A 116 -4.33 2.39 -11.06
C SER A 116 -5.79 2.70 -10.76
N TYR A 117 -6.56 1.72 -10.30
CA TYR A 117 -8.03 1.78 -10.24
C TYR A 117 -8.67 2.24 -11.57
N GLY A 118 -8.02 1.90 -12.69
CA GLY A 118 -8.45 2.29 -14.04
C GLY A 118 -8.00 3.68 -14.52
N PHE A 119 -7.21 4.41 -13.72
CA PHE A 119 -6.71 5.75 -14.07
C PHE A 119 -5.29 5.70 -14.61
N HIS A 120 -5.04 6.41 -15.72
CA HIS A 120 -3.70 6.63 -16.24
C HIS A 120 -2.89 7.55 -15.32
N ASN A 121 -1.61 7.24 -15.13
CA ASN A 121 -0.65 8.08 -14.41
C ASN A 121 -1.21 8.60 -13.08
N ARG A 122 -1.82 7.69 -12.31
CA ARG A 122 -2.44 8.04 -11.03
C ARG A 122 -1.45 8.80 -10.14
N LYS A 123 -1.88 9.95 -9.61
CA LYS A 123 -1.09 10.82 -8.72
C LYS A 123 -0.92 10.21 -7.33
N ASP A 124 0.01 10.76 -6.56
CA ASP A 124 0.26 10.38 -5.17
C ASP A 124 -0.70 11.07 -4.22
N GLU A 125 -1.96 10.71 -4.37
CA GLU A 125 -3.08 11.18 -3.56
C GLU A 125 -4.08 10.04 -3.32
N PHE A 126 -4.82 10.10 -2.23
CA PHE A 126 -5.90 9.16 -1.99
C PHE A 126 -6.93 9.23 -3.12
N LEU A 127 -7.37 8.05 -3.57
CA LEU A 127 -8.44 7.98 -4.55
C LEU A 127 -9.70 8.64 -3.99
N SER A 128 -10.19 9.70 -4.66
CA SER A 128 -11.37 10.44 -4.22
C SER A 128 -12.62 9.55 -4.18
N CYS A 129 -13.52 9.85 -3.26
CA CYS A 129 -14.85 9.24 -3.23
C CYS A 129 -15.77 9.75 -4.35
N ASP A 130 -15.49 10.93 -4.93
CA ASP A 130 -16.35 11.58 -5.93
C ASP A 130 -16.18 11.02 -7.36
N ILE A 131 -15.40 9.97 -7.52
CA ILE A 131 -15.16 9.35 -8.83
C ILE A 131 -16.23 8.30 -9.16
N LYS A 132 -16.38 8.02 -10.46
CA LYS A 132 -17.10 6.83 -10.93
C LYS A 132 -16.15 5.63 -10.90
N HIS A 133 -16.45 4.66 -10.05
CA HIS A 133 -15.68 3.42 -9.99
C HIS A 133 -16.04 2.51 -11.19
N ASN A 134 -15.08 2.36 -12.10
CA ASN A 134 -15.18 1.53 -13.30
C ASN A 134 -13.89 0.74 -13.54
N HIS A 135 -13.48 -0.04 -12.55
CA HIS A 135 -12.29 -0.88 -12.57
C HIS A 135 -12.59 -2.26 -11.98
N ASN A 136 -11.71 -3.21 -12.17
CA ASN A 136 -11.86 -4.55 -11.61
C ASN A 136 -10.78 -4.81 -10.56
N GLU A 137 -11.13 -5.48 -9.46
CA GLU A 137 -10.18 -5.82 -8.39
C GLU A 137 -9.00 -6.65 -8.91
N HIS A 138 -9.23 -7.59 -9.79
CA HIS A 138 -8.17 -8.41 -10.38
C HIS A 138 -7.22 -7.66 -11.32
N GLU A 139 -7.56 -6.45 -11.76
CA GLU A 139 -6.62 -5.59 -12.48
C GLU A 139 -5.50 -5.14 -11.56
N SER A 140 -5.80 -4.78 -10.31
CA SER A 140 -4.78 -4.47 -9.29
C SER A 140 -3.77 -5.61 -9.12
N VAL A 141 -4.26 -6.86 -9.13
CA VAL A 141 -3.40 -8.05 -9.03
C VAL A 141 -2.50 -8.18 -10.26
N ARG A 142 -3.03 -7.97 -11.47
CA ARG A 142 -2.25 -8.02 -12.71
C ARG A 142 -1.22 -6.89 -12.80
N GLU A 143 -1.53 -5.73 -12.25
CA GLU A 143 -0.60 -4.62 -12.16
C GLU A 143 0.60 -4.96 -11.27
N ILE A 144 0.37 -5.62 -10.12
CA ILE A 144 1.46 -6.14 -9.27
C ILE A 144 2.34 -7.12 -10.04
N VAL A 145 1.74 -8.05 -10.78
CA VAL A 145 2.48 -9.00 -11.63
C VAL A 145 3.28 -8.26 -12.72
N ALA A 146 2.71 -7.23 -13.33
CA ALA A 146 3.41 -6.43 -14.34
C ALA A 146 4.64 -5.72 -13.74
N TRP A 147 4.53 -5.16 -12.55
CA TRP A 147 5.65 -4.53 -11.85
C TRP A 147 6.71 -5.54 -11.38
N TYR A 148 6.30 -6.73 -10.95
CA TYR A 148 7.22 -7.83 -10.69
C TYR A 148 8.04 -8.16 -11.95
N ASN A 149 7.36 -8.36 -13.08
CA ASN A 149 8.02 -8.65 -14.35
C ASN A 149 8.93 -7.51 -14.82
N TYR A 150 8.56 -6.27 -14.53
CA TYR A 150 9.43 -5.11 -14.76
C TYR A 150 10.75 -5.24 -13.98
N LEU A 151 10.71 -5.56 -12.68
CA LEU A 151 11.94 -5.75 -11.88
C LEU A 151 12.78 -6.91 -12.41
N ILE A 152 12.16 -8.04 -12.74
CA ILE A 152 12.86 -9.17 -13.37
C ILE A 152 13.53 -8.75 -14.69
N SER A 153 12.84 -7.98 -15.53
CA SER A 153 13.39 -7.46 -16.80
C SER A 153 14.56 -6.49 -16.61
N LYS A 154 14.70 -5.91 -15.42
CA LYS A 154 15.84 -5.04 -15.04
C LYS A 154 17.02 -5.80 -14.44
N GLY A 155 16.91 -7.14 -14.33
CA GLY A 155 17.97 -7.99 -13.83
C GLY A 155 17.93 -8.27 -12.32
N TYR A 156 16.84 -7.96 -11.64
CA TYR A 156 16.67 -8.33 -10.23
C TYR A 156 16.15 -9.76 -10.11
N ASP A 157 17.04 -10.72 -9.86
CA ASP A 157 16.67 -12.15 -9.75
C ASP A 157 15.86 -12.46 -8.48
N LYS A 158 16.01 -11.65 -7.43
CA LYS A 158 15.33 -11.82 -6.15
C LYS A 158 14.42 -10.62 -5.88
N VAL A 159 13.12 -10.81 -6.02
CA VAL A 159 12.10 -9.80 -5.73
C VAL A 159 11.24 -10.27 -4.57
N ASN A 160 11.18 -9.47 -3.51
CA ASN A 160 10.32 -9.68 -2.35
C ASN A 160 9.16 -8.68 -2.37
N PHE A 161 8.12 -8.96 -1.60
CA PHE A 161 6.94 -8.09 -1.55
C PHE A 161 6.68 -7.55 -0.15
N ILE A 162 6.18 -6.32 -0.08
CA ILE A 162 5.59 -5.74 1.13
C ILE A 162 4.22 -5.19 0.76
N GLY A 163 3.18 -5.60 1.50
CA GLY A 163 1.81 -5.14 1.27
C GLY A 163 1.16 -4.62 2.52
N HIS A 164 0.64 -3.40 2.45
CA HIS A 164 -0.12 -2.80 3.54
C HIS A 164 -1.62 -2.96 3.31
N SER A 165 -2.34 -3.43 4.34
CA SER A 165 -3.80 -3.55 4.32
C SER A 165 -4.28 -4.36 3.09
N ARG A 166 -5.19 -3.84 2.24
CA ARG A 166 -5.63 -4.49 0.99
C ARG A 166 -4.48 -4.80 0.03
N GLY A 167 -3.39 -4.03 0.03
CA GLY A 167 -2.19 -4.34 -0.74
C GLY A 167 -1.58 -5.70 -0.37
N GLY A 168 -1.64 -6.09 0.90
CA GLY A 168 -1.25 -7.44 1.34
C GLY A 168 -2.14 -8.53 0.75
N PHE A 169 -3.45 -8.31 0.70
CA PHE A 169 -4.39 -9.22 0.05
C PHE A 169 -4.12 -9.37 -1.45
N ASN A 170 -3.87 -8.25 -2.14
CA ASN A 170 -3.59 -8.26 -3.58
C ASN A 170 -2.25 -8.96 -3.89
N ILE A 171 -1.25 -8.83 -3.01
CA ILE A 171 0.02 -9.57 -3.12
C ILE A 171 -0.21 -11.07 -3.01
N MET A 172 -0.98 -11.54 -2.03
CA MET A 172 -1.26 -12.97 -1.89
C MET A 172 -1.87 -13.56 -3.18
N GLN A 173 -2.75 -12.81 -3.83
CA GLN A 173 -3.34 -13.22 -5.10
C GLN A 173 -2.31 -13.18 -6.24
N ALA A 174 -1.46 -12.15 -6.30
CA ALA A 174 -0.41 -12.05 -7.30
C ALA A 174 0.59 -13.21 -7.20
N LEU A 175 0.92 -13.65 -5.98
CA LEU A 175 1.79 -14.82 -5.75
C LEU A 175 1.23 -16.11 -6.33
N SER A 176 -0.09 -16.28 -6.36
CA SER A 176 -0.72 -17.45 -6.96
C SER A 176 -0.52 -17.51 -8.48
N ILE A 177 -0.36 -16.35 -9.12
CA ILE A 177 -0.06 -16.22 -10.57
C ILE A 177 1.44 -16.39 -10.82
N ILE A 178 2.27 -15.69 -10.07
CA ILE A 178 3.74 -15.69 -10.21
C ILE A 178 4.30 -17.08 -9.90
N ASN A 179 3.72 -17.76 -8.92
CA ASN A 179 4.03 -19.15 -8.50
C ASN A 179 5.53 -19.39 -8.22
N ASN A 180 6.25 -18.36 -7.72
CA ASN A 180 7.65 -18.46 -7.31
C ASN A 180 7.75 -18.61 -5.79
N LYS A 181 8.18 -19.78 -5.31
CA LYS A 181 8.28 -20.11 -3.87
C LYS A 181 9.45 -19.43 -3.14
N GLU A 182 10.40 -18.87 -3.87
CA GLU A 182 11.56 -18.17 -3.27
C GLU A 182 11.20 -16.73 -2.84
N ILE A 183 10.06 -16.22 -3.28
CA ILE A 183 9.58 -14.89 -2.92
C ILE A 183 9.23 -14.86 -1.42
N LYS A 184 9.80 -13.91 -0.69
CA LYS A 184 9.38 -13.57 0.66
C LYS A 184 8.36 -12.44 0.60
N SER A 185 7.31 -12.53 1.39
CA SER A 185 6.25 -11.51 1.42
C SER A 185 5.93 -11.11 2.84
N PHE A 186 5.94 -9.81 3.07
CA PHE A 186 5.65 -9.19 4.37
C PHE A 186 4.31 -8.48 4.27
N LEU A 187 3.35 -8.91 5.07
CA LEU A 187 1.97 -8.42 5.05
C LEU A 187 1.71 -7.61 6.31
N LEU A 188 1.60 -6.29 6.15
CA LEU A 188 1.40 -5.34 7.24
C LEU A 188 -0.09 -5.07 7.42
N ALA A 189 -0.67 -5.50 8.54
CA ALA A 189 -2.10 -5.40 8.82
C ALA A 189 -2.97 -5.78 7.61
N PRO A 190 -2.80 -6.96 7.01
CA PRO A 190 -3.45 -7.30 5.76
C PRO A 190 -4.98 -7.34 5.94
N PHE A 191 -5.69 -6.63 5.08
CA PHE A 191 -7.13 -6.81 4.95
C PHE A 191 -7.37 -8.05 4.07
N ILE A 192 -8.01 -9.05 4.63
CA ILE A 192 -8.28 -10.31 3.94
C ILE A 192 -9.79 -10.41 3.71
N ASP A 193 -10.18 -10.27 2.46
CA ASP A 193 -11.58 -10.43 2.04
C ASP A 193 -11.85 -11.91 1.77
N THR A 194 -12.68 -12.50 2.61
CA THR A 194 -13.08 -13.91 2.49
C THR A 194 -14.59 -14.01 2.27
N TYR A 195 -15.04 -15.06 1.62
CA TYR A 195 -16.48 -15.32 1.49
C TYR A 195 -17.19 -15.30 2.85
N ALA A 196 -16.64 -15.97 3.86
CA ALA A 196 -17.21 -16.00 5.20
C ALA A 196 -17.27 -14.60 5.83
N GLY A 197 -16.19 -13.82 5.77
CA GLY A 197 -16.14 -12.48 6.31
C GLY A 197 -17.13 -11.53 5.61
N THR A 198 -17.20 -11.57 4.30
CA THR A 198 -18.16 -10.77 3.54
C THR A 198 -19.60 -11.17 3.84
N LYS A 199 -19.88 -12.47 3.93
CA LYS A 199 -21.20 -12.98 4.29
C LYS A 199 -21.60 -12.50 5.69
N THR A 200 -20.74 -12.67 6.70
CA THR A 200 -20.97 -12.20 8.07
C THR A 200 -21.27 -10.70 8.09
N TYR A 201 -20.49 -9.88 7.37
CA TYR A 201 -20.72 -8.45 7.31
C TYR A 201 -22.11 -8.09 6.77
N TYR A 202 -22.56 -8.71 5.68
CA TYR A 202 -23.90 -8.43 5.14
C TYR A 202 -25.01 -8.96 6.02
N GLU A 203 -24.88 -10.16 6.59
CA GLU A 203 -25.95 -10.82 7.34
C GLU A 203 -26.04 -10.34 8.79
N GLU A 204 -24.93 -10.20 9.49
CA GLU A 204 -24.90 -9.87 10.92
C GLU A 204 -24.86 -8.36 11.17
N GLU A 205 -24.10 -7.59 10.37
CA GLU A 205 -23.97 -6.15 10.60
C GLU A 205 -24.99 -5.32 9.84
N LEU A 206 -25.35 -5.73 8.63
CA LEU A 206 -26.31 -5.00 7.82
C LEU A 206 -27.72 -5.62 7.81
N GLY A 207 -27.91 -6.82 8.35
CA GLY A 207 -29.20 -7.53 8.36
C GLY A 207 -29.71 -7.91 6.97
N ILE A 208 -28.81 -8.03 5.97
CA ILE A 208 -29.15 -8.33 4.58
C ILE A 208 -28.64 -9.72 4.22
N PRO A 209 -29.55 -10.66 3.85
CA PRO A 209 -29.12 -11.99 3.41
C PRO A 209 -28.12 -11.89 2.24
N TYR A 210 -26.97 -12.51 2.39
CA TYR A 210 -25.89 -12.36 1.39
C TYR A 210 -26.27 -12.88 0.00
N GLU A 211 -27.11 -13.92 -0.06
CA GLU A 211 -27.65 -14.42 -1.33
C GLU A 211 -28.49 -13.37 -2.10
N LEU A 212 -29.16 -12.47 -1.39
CA LEU A 212 -29.87 -11.36 -2.02
C LEU A 212 -28.90 -10.33 -2.63
N ILE A 213 -27.76 -10.09 -1.97
CA ILE A 213 -26.71 -9.22 -2.50
C ILE A 213 -26.14 -9.81 -3.79
N ILE A 214 -25.84 -11.11 -3.80
CA ILE A 214 -25.35 -11.83 -4.97
C ILE A 214 -26.35 -11.75 -6.12
N LYS A 215 -27.62 -12.11 -5.87
CA LYS A 215 -28.68 -12.07 -6.89
C LYS A 215 -28.92 -10.64 -7.42
N SER A 216 -28.90 -9.65 -6.52
CA SER A 216 -29.01 -8.24 -6.92
C SER A 216 -27.83 -7.80 -7.78
N SER A 217 -26.61 -8.26 -7.46
CA SER A 217 -25.42 -7.94 -8.25
C SER A 217 -25.47 -8.52 -9.65
N GLU A 218 -26.06 -9.71 -9.84
CA GLU A 218 -26.27 -10.33 -11.13
C GLU A 218 -27.24 -9.51 -12.00
N ASN A 219 -28.37 -9.13 -11.42
CA ASN A 219 -29.34 -8.27 -12.11
C ASN A 219 -28.77 -6.88 -12.44
N TYR A 220 -27.97 -6.35 -11.55
CA TYR A 220 -27.26 -5.08 -11.73
C TYR A 220 -26.21 -5.18 -12.84
N TYR A 221 -25.45 -6.28 -12.88
CA TYR A 221 -24.47 -6.53 -13.92
C TYR A 221 -25.11 -6.62 -15.31
N LEU A 222 -26.23 -7.36 -15.43
CA LEU A 222 -26.96 -7.49 -16.68
C LEU A 222 -27.53 -6.16 -17.19
N ALA A 223 -27.83 -5.22 -16.28
CA ALA A 223 -28.36 -3.91 -16.62
C ALA A 223 -27.29 -2.88 -17.02
N ASP A 224 -26.02 -3.22 -16.88
CA ASP A 224 -24.84 -2.35 -17.14
C ASP A 224 -25.01 -0.91 -16.61
N LYS A 225 -25.46 -0.77 -15.38
CA LYS A 225 -25.77 0.51 -14.76
C LYS A 225 -24.86 0.81 -13.59
N TYR A 226 -24.60 2.10 -13.36
CA TYR A 226 -24.03 2.60 -12.13
C TYR A 226 -25.07 2.67 -11.03
N LYS A 227 -24.66 2.35 -9.80
CA LYS A 227 -25.47 2.56 -8.59
C LYS A 227 -24.68 3.31 -7.55
N LEU A 228 -25.40 4.05 -6.71
CA LEU A 228 -24.84 4.64 -5.49
C LEU A 228 -24.84 3.58 -4.39
N ILE A 229 -23.66 3.23 -3.94
CA ILE A 229 -23.44 2.26 -2.85
C ILE A 229 -22.27 2.70 -1.98
N ASN A 230 -22.18 2.15 -0.77
CA ASN A 230 -20.98 2.30 0.05
C ASN A 230 -19.91 1.35 -0.49
N PHE A 231 -18.74 1.90 -0.84
CA PHE A 231 -17.71 1.15 -1.51
C PHE A 231 -16.31 1.70 -1.19
N LEU A 232 -15.35 0.82 -0.86
CA LEU A 232 -13.97 1.18 -0.53
C LEU A 232 -13.86 2.28 0.53
N PHE A 233 -14.65 2.20 1.59
CA PHE A 233 -14.75 3.20 2.68
C PHE A 233 -15.30 4.57 2.24
N CYS A 234 -15.98 4.63 1.12
CA CYS A 234 -16.71 5.80 0.68
C CYS A 234 -18.23 5.53 0.77
N GLU A 235 -18.99 6.56 1.13
CA GLU A 235 -20.45 6.48 1.18
C GLU A 235 -21.07 7.01 -0.11
N ASN A 236 -22.13 6.35 -0.56
CA ASN A 236 -22.96 6.79 -1.69
C ASN A 236 -22.15 7.13 -2.97
N VAL A 237 -21.20 6.29 -3.34
CA VAL A 237 -20.37 6.49 -4.53
C VAL A 237 -20.91 5.74 -5.74
N ASN A 238 -20.64 6.30 -6.93
CA ASN A 238 -21.04 5.69 -8.20
C ASN A 238 -20.12 4.50 -8.53
N VAL A 239 -20.69 3.29 -8.51
CA VAL A 239 -19.96 2.05 -8.82
C VAL A 239 -20.63 1.35 -10.00
N SER A 240 -19.83 0.97 -11.01
CA SER A 240 -20.34 0.15 -12.10
C SER A 240 -20.67 -1.27 -11.61
N SER A 241 -21.60 -1.91 -12.28
CA SER A 241 -21.96 -3.30 -12.01
C SER A 241 -20.75 -4.22 -12.14
N GLN A 242 -19.89 -3.99 -13.11
CA GLN A 242 -18.68 -4.75 -13.34
C GLN A 242 -17.68 -4.60 -12.18
N THR A 243 -17.44 -3.36 -11.71
CA THR A 243 -16.59 -3.12 -10.55
C THR A 243 -17.15 -3.83 -9.32
N PHE A 244 -18.41 -3.57 -8.96
CA PHE A 244 -19.03 -4.17 -7.79
C PHE A 244 -18.92 -5.70 -7.80
N ARG A 245 -19.26 -6.31 -8.93
CA ARG A 245 -19.19 -7.75 -9.10
C ARG A 245 -17.78 -8.31 -9.00
N SER A 246 -16.78 -7.60 -9.50
CA SER A 246 -15.38 -8.04 -9.40
C SER A 246 -14.91 -8.16 -7.96
N TYR A 247 -15.37 -7.26 -7.08
CA TYR A 247 -15.08 -7.32 -5.65
C TYR A 247 -15.86 -8.41 -4.93
N LEU A 248 -17.09 -8.71 -5.33
CA LEU A 248 -17.86 -9.83 -4.78
C LEU A 248 -17.30 -11.20 -5.20
N ASN A 249 -16.79 -11.32 -6.41
CA ASN A 249 -16.28 -12.58 -6.93
C ASN A 249 -15.09 -13.12 -6.13
N TYR A 250 -14.32 -12.27 -5.49
CA TYR A 250 -13.26 -12.71 -4.57
C TYR A 250 -13.81 -13.47 -3.36
N SER A 251 -14.98 -13.05 -2.88
CA SER A 251 -15.60 -13.68 -1.72
C SER A 251 -16.44 -14.91 -2.10
N ARG A 252 -16.91 -15.02 -3.35
CA ARG A 252 -17.94 -15.98 -3.73
C ARG A 252 -17.42 -17.34 -4.18
N ASN A 253 -16.37 -17.40 -4.99
CA ASN A 253 -16.12 -18.62 -5.76
C ASN A 253 -14.72 -19.18 -5.64
N LYS A 254 -14.66 -20.38 -5.09
CA LYS A 254 -13.50 -21.26 -5.23
C LYS A 254 -13.34 -21.82 -6.66
N LEU A 255 -14.37 -21.74 -7.53
CA LEU A 255 -14.41 -22.49 -8.79
C LEU A 255 -14.29 -21.64 -10.05
N ASP A 256 -14.72 -20.37 -10.04
CA ASP A 256 -14.79 -19.53 -11.24
C ASP A 256 -13.66 -18.51 -11.36
N TYR A 257 -12.72 -18.51 -10.42
CA TYR A 257 -11.65 -17.52 -10.37
C TYR A 257 -10.28 -18.19 -10.34
N PRO A 258 -9.35 -17.77 -11.21
CA PRO A 258 -7.98 -18.29 -11.18
C PRO A 258 -7.21 -17.90 -9.90
N PHE A 259 -7.82 -17.12 -9.00
CA PHE A 259 -7.22 -16.58 -7.79
C PHE A 259 -7.84 -17.13 -6.50
N THR A 260 -8.64 -18.17 -6.56
CA THR A 260 -9.13 -18.82 -5.34
C THR A 260 -7.97 -19.49 -4.62
N PHE A 261 -7.73 -19.08 -3.41
CA PHE A 261 -6.66 -19.62 -2.59
C PHE A 261 -7.13 -19.94 -1.17
N ASN A 262 -6.56 -20.98 -0.65
CA ASN A 262 -6.63 -21.24 0.77
C ASN A 262 -5.51 -20.44 1.45
N ILE A 263 -5.86 -19.51 2.34
CA ILE A 263 -4.89 -18.66 3.05
C ILE A 263 -3.83 -19.50 3.77
N LEU A 264 -4.23 -20.60 4.41
CA LEU A 264 -3.30 -21.49 5.09
C LEU A 264 -2.35 -22.17 4.09
N GLU A 265 -2.83 -22.53 2.93
CA GLU A 265 -2.00 -23.07 1.85
C GLU A 265 -1.01 -22.04 1.34
N LEU A 266 -1.44 -20.78 1.16
CA LEU A 266 -0.55 -19.70 0.75
C LEU A 266 0.51 -19.37 1.81
N ILE A 267 0.13 -19.28 3.08
CA ILE A 267 1.08 -19.06 4.19
C ILE A 267 2.15 -20.16 4.19
N ASN A 268 1.75 -21.41 4.01
CA ASN A 268 2.68 -22.53 3.98
C ASN A 268 3.49 -22.61 2.69
N LYS A 269 2.89 -22.22 1.56
CA LYS A 269 3.52 -22.28 0.24
C LYS A 269 4.51 -21.14 -0.01
N PHE A 270 4.20 -19.93 0.43
CA PHE A 270 4.94 -18.71 0.12
C PHE A 270 5.40 -18.03 1.42
N LYS A 271 6.40 -18.35 2.05
CA LYS A 271 7.05 -17.68 3.21
C LYS A 271 6.44 -16.30 3.55
N LEU A 272 5.15 -16.27 3.93
CA LEU A 272 4.44 -15.05 4.29
C LEU A 272 4.73 -14.65 5.73
N TRP A 273 5.03 -13.39 5.95
CA TRP A 273 5.16 -12.78 7.26
C TRP A 273 3.98 -11.82 7.47
N ILE A 274 3.18 -12.06 8.49
CA ILE A 274 1.97 -11.30 8.83
C ILE A 274 2.20 -10.61 10.17
N SER A 275 2.03 -9.31 10.22
CA SER A 275 2.08 -8.50 11.44
C SER A 275 0.83 -7.62 11.55
#